data_bce69874fd1df91c15119f9dbb0ff030
#
_entry.id   bce69874fd1df91c15119f9dbb0ff030
#
_cell.length_a   1.000
_cell.length_b   1.000
_cell.length_c   1.000
_cell.angle_alpha   90.00
_cell.angle_beta   90.00
_cell.angle_gamma   90.00
#
_symmetry.space_group_name_H-M   'P 1'
#
loop_
_entity.id
_entity.type
_entity.pdbx_description
1 polymer ?
#
loop_
_entity_poly.entity_id
_entity_poly.type
_entity_poly.pdbx_seq_one_letter_code
_entity_poly.pdbx_strand_id
1 'polypeptide(L)'
;MSEVPHLVAVLGRGVVDADEPVVTADDLGLTRGDGCFDSARVVTSATGSARVVDLDDHLQRLGASARAMDITNPPLDAWHALVDEALATWSTPGEAVLKLLLTRGREWRSAGPTALVTITHRGPWLTPGDLGGAAAAPRTITAVTLSRGHPSDAFADAPWLLGGVKTLSYVVNTAATREARRRGADDVIFTTTDGYALDGPTSGLLLATDGALVSTPTGGTGILESLTVAAILEAARTDGVATRYELVPVTDLYTADGLWLVSSGRGPVLVTTLDGRALRTDQQLAATVARYAGF
;
A
#
# COMPACT_ATOMS: atom_id res chain seq x y z
N MET A 1 -9.23 -15.54 -21.13
CA MET A 1 -8.32 -14.65 -20.38
C MET A 1 -7.21 -15.56 -19.86
N SER A 2 -5.92 -15.25 -20.10
CA SER A 2 -4.83 -16.00 -19.48
C SER A 2 -4.90 -15.83 -17.98
N GLU A 3 -4.74 -16.90 -17.24
CA GLU A 3 -4.68 -16.89 -15.78
C GLU A 3 -3.50 -16.04 -15.30
N VAL A 4 -3.73 -15.18 -14.30
CA VAL A 4 -2.67 -14.35 -13.71
C VAL A 4 -1.79 -15.27 -12.86
N PRO A 5 -0.47 -15.38 -13.11
CA PRO A 5 0.41 -16.17 -12.26
C PRO A 5 0.29 -15.73 -10.80
N HIS A 6 0.02 -16.68 -9.91
CA HIS A 6 -0.07 -16.45 -8.47
C HIS A 6 0.42 -17.68 -7.69
N LEU A 7 0.80 -17.46 -6.44
CA LEU A 7 1.32 -18.46 -5.53
C LEU A 7 0.77 -18.21 -4.14
N VAL A 8 0.51 -19.28 -3.40
CA VAL A 8 0.10 -19.24 -1.99
C VAL A 8 1.04 -20.09 -1.16
N ALA A 9 1.52 -19.56 -0.04
CA ALA A 9 2.28 -20.31 0.96
C ALA A 9 1.65 -20.06 2.36
N VAL A 10 1.53 -21.10 3.15
CA VAL A 10 0.87 -21.07 4.46
C VAL A 10 1.86 -21.48 5.54
N LEU A 11 1.92 -20.71 6.62
CA LEU A 11 2.83 -21.02 7.72
C LEU A 11 2.58 -22.41 8.30
N GLY A 12 3.64 -23.22 8.40
CA GLY A 12 3.59 -24.60 8.87
C GLY A 12 3.14 -25.62 7.81
N ARG A 13 2.83 -25.17 6.57
CA ARG A 13 2.45 -26.05 5.45
C ARG A 13 3.32 -25.83 4.21
N GLY A 14 4.02 -24.68 4.12
CA GLY A 14 4.79 -24.28 2.95
C GLY A 14 3.91 -23.85 1.76
N VAL A 15 4.47 -23.93 0.55
CA VAL A 15 3.76 -23.64 -0.69
C VAL A 15 2.67 -24.68 -0.92
N VAL A 16 1.45 -24.22 -1.21
CA VAL A 16 0.27 -25.04 -1.46
C VAL A 16 -0.30 -24.76 -2.85
N ASP A 17 -1.20 -25.62 -3.32
CA ASP A 17 -1.96 -25.34 -4.53
C ASP A 17 -2.76 -24.03 -4.34
N ALA A 18 -2.68 -23.13 -5.31
CA ALA A 18 -3.30 -21.83 -5.21
C ALA A 18 -4.83 -21.87 -5.13
N ASP A 19 -5.44 -22.94 -5.63
CA ASP A 19 -6.89 -23.20 -5.57
C ASP A 19 -7.29 -23.94 -4.29
N GLU A 20 -6.31 -24.35 -3.46
CA GLU A 20 -6.62 -25.06 -2.21
C GLU A 20 -7.21 -24.11 -1.17
N PRO A 21 -8.34 -24.48 -0.49
CA PRO A 21 -8.88 -23.72 0.62
C PRO A 21 -7.90 -23.69 1.81
N VAL A 22 -7.37 -22.51 2.12
CA VAL A 22 -6.37 -22.33 3.20
C VAL A 22 -6.94 -21.67 4.45
N VAL A 23 -8.11 -21.03 4.35
CA VAL A 23 -8.80 -20.35 5.43
C VAL A 23 -10.11 -21.06 5.73
N THR A 24 -10.39 -21.32 7.01
CA THR A 24 -11.64 -21.98 7.42
C THR A 24 -12.81 -21.00 7.50
N ALA A 25 -14.05 -21.50 7.39
CA ALA A 25 -15.25 -20.67 7.40
C ALA A 25 -15.45 -19.87 8.72
N ASP A 26 -14.83 -20.33 9.81
CA ASP A 26 -14.86 -19.69 11.15
C ASP A 26 -13.63 -18.84 11.44
N ASP A 27 -12.78 -18.56 10.45
CA ASP A 27 -11.65 -17.65 10.63
C ASP A 27 -12.15 -16.21 10.86
N LEU A 28 -11.68 -15.56 11.92
CA LEU A 28 -12.10 -14.23 12.30
C LEU A 28 -11.66 -13.15 11.30
N GLY A 29 -10.56 -13.39 10.56
CA GLY A 29 -10.19 -12.54 9.43
C GLY A 29 -11.23 -12.55 8.32
N LEU A 30 -11.85 -13.72 8.04
CA LEU A 30 -12.91 -13.86 7.05
C LEU A 30 -14.25 -13.32 7.57
N THR A 31 -14.64 -13.67 8.80
CA THR A 31 -15.98 -13.38 9.33
C THR A 31 -16.14 -11.99 9.94
N ARG A 32 -15.04 -11.37 10.41
CA ARG A 32 -15.03 -10.09 11.13
C ARG A 32 -14.05 -9.07 10.55
N GLY A 33 -13.16 -9.47 9.62
CA GLY A 33 -12.03 -8.63 9.21
C GLY A 33 -10.96 -8.50 10.30
N ASP A 34 -10.97 -9.38 11.32
CA ASP A 34 -10.04 -9.34 12.45
C ASP A 34 -8.69 -9.98 12.06
N GLY A 35 -7.89 -9.16 11.43
CA GLY A 35 -6.58 -9.47 10.92
C GLY A 35 -5.92 -8.27 10.29
N CYS A 36 -4.64 -8.41 9.98
CA CYS A 36 -3.83 -7.39 9.33
C CYS A 36 -3.05 -8.00 8.16
N PHE A 37 -2.52 -7.13 7.31
CA PHE A 37 -1.70 -7.54 6.19
C PHE A 37 -0.63 -6.52 5.89
N ASP A 38 0.37 -6.93 5.12
CA ASP A 38 1.28 -5.99 4.48
C ASP A 38 1.50 -6.38 3.02
N SER A 39 2.04 -5.47 2.20
CA SER A 39 2.27 -5.73 0.78
C SER A 39 3.57 -5.09 0.33
N ALA A 40 4.44 -5.91 -0.25
CA ALA A 40 5.75 -5.53 -0.75
C ALA A 40 5.87 -5.79 -2.25
N ARG A 41 6.78 -5.09 -2.92
CA ARG A 41 7.13 -5.32 -4.32
C ARG A 41 8.06 -6.52 -4.43
N VAL A 42 7.77 -7.42 -5.36
CA VAL A 42 8.65 -8.50 -5.78
C VAL A 42 9.21 -8.17 -7.15
N VAL A 43 10.52 -8.29 -7.30
CA VAL A 43 11.20 -8.12 -8.59
C VAL A 43 11.85 -9.44 -8.95
N THR A 44 11.49 -9.97 -10.12
CA THR A 44 12.00 -11.24 -10.64
C THR A 44 12.80 -10.97 -11.92
N SER A 45 14.05 -11.38 -11.93
CA SER A 45 14.92 -11.25 -13.09
C SER A 45 14.47 -12.11 -14.27
N ALA A 46 15.00 -11.85 -15.46
CA ALA A 46 14.75 -12.69 -16.64
C ALA A 46 15.23 -14.16 -16.44
N THR A 47 16.13 -14.40 -15.50
CA THR A 47 16.62 -15.75 -15.15
C THR A 47 15.82 -16.43 -14.04
N GLY A 48 14.74 -15.80 -13.56
CA GLY A 48 13.86 -16.36 -12.54
C GLY A 48 14.29 -16.09 -11.08
N SER A 49 15.38 -15.35 -10.84
CA SER A 49 15.77 -14.96 -9.48
C SER A 49 14.86 -13.86 -8.97
N ALA A 50 14.09 -14.14 -7.94
CA ALA A 50 13.13 -13.24 -7.31
C ALA A 50 13.65 -12.68 -5.98
N ARG A 51 13.31 -11.42 -5.67
CA ARG A 51 13.56 -10.79 -4.37
C ARG A 51 12.40 -9.89 -3.98
N VAL A 52 12.15 -9.78 -2.67
CA VAL A 52 11.22 -8.78 -2.12
C VAL A 52 11.99 -7.50 -1.81
N VAL A 53 11.41 -6.37 -2.14
CA VAL A 53 11.97 -5.06 -1.81
C VAL A 53 11.56 -4.71 -0.39
N ASP A 54 12.51 -4.28 0.44
CA ASP A 54 12.32 -3.79 1.82
C ASP A 54 11.50 -4.75 2.72
N LEU A 55 11.73 -6.07 2.59
CA LEU A 55 10.95 -7.09 3.30
C LEU A 55 10.91 -6.85 4.81
N ASP A 56 12.05 -6.51 5.43
CA ASP A 56 12.15 -6.33 6.88
C ASP A 56 11.26 -5.17 7.38
N ASP A 57 11.22 -4.06 6.65
CA ASP A 57 10.37 -2.92 6.98
C ASP A 57 8.88 -3.29 6.89
N HIS A 58 8.52 -4.07 5.86
CA HIS A 58 7.16 -4.59 5.72
C HIS A 58 6.79 -5.56 6.85
N LEU A 59 7.70 -6.45 7.27
CA LEU A 59 7.49 -7.35 8.40
C LEU A 59 7.40 -6.59 9.74
N GLN A 60 8.20 -5.54 9.93
CA GLN A 60 8.12 -4.67 11.10
C GLN A 60 6.76 -3.97 11.18
N ARG A 61 6.26 -3.42 10.06
CA ARG A 61 4.96 -2.76 10.00
C ARG A 61 3.81 -3.75 10.21
N LEU A 62 3.90 -4.97 9.63
CA LEU A 62 2.95 -6.05 9.93
C LEU A 62 2.93 -6.38 11.42
N GLY A 63 4.11 -6.51 12.05
CA GLY A 63 4.25 -6.75 13.49
C GLY A 63 3.68 -5.62 14.34
N ALA A 64 3.85 -4.35 13.92
CA ALA A 64 3.23 -3.22 14.59
C ALA A 64 1.69 -3.27 14.49
N SER A 65 1.15 -3.61 13.31
CA SER A 65 -0.29 -3.80 13.10
C SER A 65 -0.84 -4.95 13.96
N ALA A 66 -0.14 -6.09 14.01
CA ALA A 66 -0.52 -7.24 14.82
C ALA A 66 -0.57 -6.90 16.31
N ARG A 67 0.44 -6.17 16.82
CA ARG A 67 0.47 -5.71 18.23
C ARG A 67 -0.70 -4.78 18.56
N ALA A 68 -1.01 -3.82 17.67
CA ALA A 68 -2.12 -2.91 17.89
C ALA A 68 -3.50 -3.61 17.91
N MET A 69 -3.58 -4.79 17.31
CA MET A 69 -4.78 -5.63 17.27
C MET A 69 -4.74 -6.77 18.31
N ASP A 70 -3.73 -6.86 19.17
CA ASP A 70 -3.53 -7.99 20.08
C ASP A 70 -3.57 -9.36 19.37
N ILE A 71 -2.99 -9.45 18.17
CA ILE A 71 -2.84 -10.69 17.42
C ILE A 71 -1.42 -11.23 17.65
N THR A 72 -1.31 -12.50 18.02
CA THR A 72 0.00 -13.16 18.14
C THR A 72 0.68 -13.19 16.76
N ASN A 73 1.77 -12.44 16.62
CA ASN A 73 2.54 -12.44 15.40
C ASN A 73 3.55 -13.60 15.41
N PRO A 74 3.63 -14.41 14.35
CA PRO A 74 4.73 -15.36 14.17
C PRO A 74 6.10 -14.66 14.31
N PRO A 75 7.15 -15.37 14.79
CA PRO A 75 8.49 -14.80 14.86
C PRO A 75 9.03 -14.46 13.48
N LEU A 76 9.94 -13.48 13.39
CA LEU A 76 10.45 -12.97 12.12
C LEU A 76 11.12 -14.04 11.25
N ASP A 77 11.88 -14.96 11.87
CA ASP A 77 12.53 -16.07 11.19
C ASP A 77 11.52 -17.02 10.51
N ALA A 78 10.36 -17.22 11.12
CA ALA A 78 9.28 -18.01 10.50
C ALA A 78 8.67 -17.31 9.28
N TRP A 79 8.52 -15.98 9.33
CA TRP A 79 8.10 -15.21 8.17
C TRP A 79 9.14 -15.22 7.05
N HIS A 80 10.42 -15.04 7.37
CA HIS A 80 11.51 -15.12 6.40
C HIS A 80 11.54 -16.49 5.73
N ALA A 81 11.51 -17.58 6.51
CA ALA A 81 11.50 -18.94 5.97
C ALA A 81 10.33 -19.19 5.00
N LEU A 82 9.12 -18.69 5.35
CA LEU A 82 7.94 -18.83 4.49
C LEU A 82 8.07 -18.01 3.19
N VAL A 83 8.61 -16.79 3.28
CA VAL A 83 8.85 -15.94 2.10
C VAL A 83 9.94 -16.53 1.21
N ASP A 84 11.03 -17.05 1.78
CA ASP A 84 12.12 -17.68 1.03
C ASP A 84 11.62 -18.92 0.28
N GLU A 85 10.79 -19.76 0.90
CA GLU A 85 10.16 -20.91 0.26
C GLU A 85 9.25 -20.48 -0.91
N ALA A 86 8.45 -19.43 -0.70
CA ALA A 86 7.60 -18.87 -1.74
C ALA A 86 8.42 -18.30 -2.91
N LEU A 87 9.50 -17.57 -2.63
CA LEU A 87 10.39 -17.02 -3.67
C LEU A 87 11.17 -18.10 -4.42
N ALA A 88 11.58 -19.18 -3.75
CA ALA A 88 12.25 -20.31 -4.39
C ALA A 88 11.36 -21.03 -5.42
N THR A 89 10.04 -20.98 -5.21
CA THR A 89 9.05 -21.54 -6.13
C THR A 89 8.59 -20.55 -7.21
N TRP A 90 8.68 -19.23 -6.93
CA TRP A 90 8.25 -18.18 -7.84
C TRP A 90 9.34 -17.88 -8.88
N SER A 91 9.02 -18.04 -10.16
CA SER A 91 9.98 -17.84 -11.26
C SER A 91 9.44 -16.92 -12.38
N THR A 92 8.24 -16.38 -12.26
CA THR A 92 7.63 -15.52 -13.29
C THR A 92 8.40 -14.18 -13.37
N PRO A 93 9.07 -13.87 -14.51
CA PRO A 93 9.85 -12.64 -14.65
C PRO A 93 8.99 -11.38 -14.58
N GLY A 94 9.60 -10.29 -14.13
CA GLY A 94 8.96 -9.00 -14.01
C GLY A 94 8.59 -8.64 -12.57
N GLU A 95 7.56 -7.81 -12.40
CA GLU A 95 7.10 -7.34 -11.10
C GLU A 95 5.89 -8.14 -10.60
N ALA A 96 5.89 -8.40 -9.30
CA ALA A 96 4.76 -9.01 -8.59
C ALA A 96 4.54 -8.28 -7.26
N VAL A 97 3.41 -8.55 -6.62
CA VAL A 97 3.09 -8.10 -5.26
C VAL A 97 3.08 -9.32 -4.36
N LEU A 98 3.95 -9.28 -3.36
CA LEU A 98 3.87 -10.17 -2.20
C LEU A 98 2.90 -9.55 -1.20
N LYS A 99 2.01 -10.36 -0.65
CA LYS A 99 1.12 -9.97 0.44
C LYS A 99 1.33 -10.92 1.62
N LEU A 100 1.63 -10.34 2.77
CA LEU A 100 1.72 -11.02 4.07
C LEU A 100 0.37 -10.85 4.74
N LEU A 101 -0.32 -11.93 5.09
CA LEU A 101 -1.63 -11.89 5.74
C LEU A 101 -1.57 -12.61 7.08
N LEU A 102 -2.15 -11.99 8.08
CA LEU A 102 -2.22 -12.52 9.45
C LEU A 102 -3.63 -12.29 10.00
N THR A 103 -4.34 -13.34 10.37
CA THR A 103 -5.63 -13.25 11.05
C THR A 103 -5.52 -13.72 12.48
N ARG A 104 -6.50 -13.38 13.32
CA ARG A 104 -6.59 -13.94 14.69
C ARG A 104 -6.80 -15.46 14.68
N GLY A 105 -7.19 -16.05 13.56
CA GLY A 105 -7.48 -17.47 13.44
C GLY A 105 -8.95 -17.82 13.72
N ARG A 106 -9.17 -19.04 14.15
CA ARG A 106 -10.51 -19.66 14.23
C ARG A 106 -11.28 -19.24 15.48
N GLU A 107 -12.56 -18.87 15.32
CA GLU A 107 -13.48 -18.52 16.40
C GLU A 107 -13.87 -19.72 17.26
N TRP A 108 -14.08 -20.90 16.64
CA TRP A 108 -14.60 -22.07 17.33
C TRP A 108 -13.52 -23.00 17.91
N ARG A 109 -12.27 -22.77 17.58
CA ARG A 109 -11.12 -23.53 18.11
C ARG A 109 -9.93 -22.62 18.28
N SER A 110 -9.32 -22.66 19.45
CA SER A 110 -8.03 -21.98 19.65
C SER A 110 -6.92 -22.77 18.94
N ALA A 111 -6.64 -22.41 17.69
CA ALA A 111 -5.60 -23.02 16.85
C ALA A 111 -4.44 -22.07 16.59
N GLY A 112 -4.43 -20.89 17.25
CA GLY A 112 -3.50 -19.81 16.96
C GLY A 112 -3.89 -19.00 15.71
N PRO A 113 -3.05 -18.03 15.32
CA PRO A 113 -3.31 -17.18 14.16
C PRO A 113 -3.17 -17.97 12.85
N THR A 114 -3.90 -17.53 11.81
CA THR A 114 -3.64 -17.98 10.45
C THR A 114 -2.67 -17.00 9.80
N ALA A 115 -1.54 -17.50 9.33
CA ALA A 115 -0.51 -16.71 8.65
C ALA A 115 -0.22 -17.29 7.27
N LEU A 116 -0.26 -16.44 6.24
CA LEU A 116 -0.01 -16.87 4.87
C LEU A 116 0.63 -15.75 4.03
N VAL A 117 1.29 -16.17 2.97
CA VAL A 117 1.89 -15.30 1.96
C VAL A 117 1.24 -15.59 0.61
N THR A 118 0.95 -14.55 -0.15
CA THR A 118 0.60 -14.70 -1.57
C THR A 118 1.55 -13.88 -2.43
N ILE A 119 1.93 -14.41 -3.59
CA ILE A 119 2.63 -13.66 -4.63
C ILE A 119 1.71 -13.62 -5.84
N THR A 120 1.44 -12.42 -6.37
CA THR A 120 0.59 -12.26 -7.55
C THR A 120 1.33 -11.40 -8.56
N HIS A 121 1.51 -11.92 -9.78
CA HIS A 121 2.15 -11.18 -10.85
C HIS A 121 1.34 -9.92 -11.18
N ARG A 122 2.07 -8.82 -11.40
CA ARG A 122 1.47 -7.53 -11.79
C ARG A 122 1.11 -7.50 -13.27
N GLY A 123 0.60 -8.54 -13.86
CA GLY A 123 0.24 -8.66 -15.27
C GLY A 123 -0.58 -7.47 -15.81
N PRO A 124 -1.18 -7.57 -17.00
CA PRO A 124 -1.85 -6.46 -17.72
C PRO A 124 -3.06 -5.83 -17.01
N TRP A 125 -3.34 -6.22 -15.77
CA TRP A 125 -4.32 -5.58 -14.88
C TRP A 125 -3.90 -4.23 -14.33
N LEU A 126 -2.61 -3.93 -14.39
CA LEU A 126 -2.04 -2.63 -14.20
C LEU A 126 -1.85 -2.08 -15.61
N THR A 127 -2.26 -0.87 -15.87
CA THR A 127 -2.26 -0.24 -17.21
C THR A 127 -0.99 -0.55 -18.03
N PRO A 128 -1.00 -0.53 -19.36
CA PRO A 128 0.16 -0.86 -20.19
C PRO A 128 1.48 -0.12 -19.87
N GLY A 129 1.43 0.98 -19.10
CA GLY A 129 2.60 1.65 -18.55
C GLY A 129 3.18 0.99 -17.29
N ASP A 130 2.51 -0.04 -16.73
CA ASP A 130 2.90 -0.70 -15.50
C ASP A 130 3.95 -1.82 -15.65
N LEU A 131 4.28 -2.20 -16.88
CA LEU A 131 5.29 -3.24 -17.14
C LEU A 131 6.62 -2.56 -17.47
N GLY A 132 7.56 -2.60 -16.52
CA GLY A 132 8.87 -2.00 -16.63
C GLY A 132 9.62 -2.31 -17.92
N GLY A 133 9.59 -1.35 -18.82
CA GLY A 133 10.61 -1.17 -19.85
C GLY A 133 11.41 0.08 -19.48
N ALA A 134 12.68 0.14 -19.86
CA ALA A 134 13.59 1.25 -19.55
C ALA A 134 12.92 2.61 -19.69
N ALA A 135 13.00 3.44 -18.62
CA ALA A 135 12.54 4.82 -18.56
C ALA A 135 11.11 5.04 -19.11
N ALA A 136 10.14 4.29 -18.61
CA ALA A 136 8.73 4.57 -18.88
C ALA A 136 8.39 5.98 -18.38
N ALA A 137 7.58 6.71 -19.17
CA ALA A 137 7.04 8.00 -18.74
C ALA A 137 6.38 7.86 -17.35
N PRO A 138 6.44 8.89 -16.48
CA PRO A 138 5.82 8.86 -15.18
C PRO A 138 4.36 8.42 -15.27
N ARG A 139 3.97 7.47 -14.44
CA ARG A 139 2.60 6.95 -14.42
C ARG A 139 1.65 8.05 -13.99
N THR A 140 0.54 8.19 -14.67
CA THR A 140 -0.45 9.24 -14.39
C THR A 140 -1.82 8.64 -14.13
N ILE A 141 -2.60 9.32 -13.26
CA ILE A 141 -3.98 8.98 -12.94
C ILE A 141 -4.84 10.23 -12.79
N THR A 142 -6.14 10.02 -12.85
CA THR A 142 -7.16 10.97 -12.40
C THR A 142 -7.66 10.56 -11.02
N ALA A 143 -7.94 11.54 -10.14
CA ALA A 143 -8.45 11.26 -8.80
C ALA A 143 -9.66 12.13 -8.46
N VAL A 144 -10.43 11.68 -7.47
CA VAL A 144 -11.50 12.46 -6.83
C VAL A 144 -11.28 12.53 -5.34
N THR A 145 -11.72 13.62 -4.71
CA THR A 145 -11.76 13.72 -3.25
C THR A 145 -13.02 13.07 -2.70
N LEU A 146 -12.87 12.32 -1.61
CA LEU A 146 -13.98 11.74 -0.85
C LEU A 146 -13.75 11.95 0.64
N SER A 147 -14.76 12.47 1.34
CA SER A 147 -14.67 12.59 2.80
C SER A 147 -14.58 11.23 3.47
N ARG A 148 -13.61 11.08 4.41
CA ARG A 148 -13.51 9.90 5.28
C ARG A 148 -14.52 9.91 6.43
N GLY A 149 -15.15 11.06 6.67
CA GLY A 149 -16.23 11.22 7.64
C GLY A 149 -15.78 11.52 9.07
N HIS A 150 -14.52 11.90 9.28
CA HIS A 150 -13.96 12.25 10.59
C HIS A 150 -13.03 13.47 10.50
N PRO A 151 -12.78 14.21 11.60
CA PRO A 151 -11.79 15.28 11.66
C PRO A 151 -10.36 14.74 11.67
N SER A 152 -9.38 15.64 11.50
CA SER A 152 -7.95 15.32 11.36
C SER A 152 -7.29 14.76 12.64
N ASP A 153 -7.94 14.90 13.78
CA ASP A 153 -7.46 14.44 15.10
C ASP A 153 -8.26 13.26 15.69
N ALA A 154 -9.18 12.68 14.91
CA ALA A 154 -10.14 11.67 15.38
C ALA A 154 -9.49 10.43 16.04
N PHE A 155 -8.24 10.13 15.71
CA PHE A 155 -7.53 8.94 16.21
C PHE A 155 -6.54 9.26 17.33
N ALA A 156 -6.36 10.52 17.74
CA ALA A 156 -5.35 10.93 18.70
C ALA A 156 -5.46 10.20 20.06
N ASP A 157 -6.70 10.07 20.58
CA ASP A 157 -6.97 9.44 21.87
C ASP A 157 -7.91 8.22 21.74
N ALA A 158 -7.95 7.58 20.56
CA ALA A 158 -8.90 6.52 20.24
C ALA A 158 -8.21 5.26 19.67
N PRO A 159 -7.36 4.56 20.44
CA PRO A 159 -6.61 3.40 19.95
C PRO A 159 -7.49 2.26 19.44
N TRP A 160 -8.74 2.13 19.92
CA TRP A 160 -9.70 1.14 19.43
C TRP A 160 -10.20 1.39 18.00
N LEU A 161 -10.00 2.59 17.46
CA LEU A 161 -10.30 2.89 16.05
C LEU A 161 -9.23 2.35 15.10
N LEU A 162 -8.12 1.84 15.63
CA LEU A 162 -7.02 1.23 14.88
C LEU A 162 -6.43 2.16 13.79
N GLY A 163 -6.33 3.47 14.08
CA GLY A 163 -5.64 4.42 13.20
C GLY A 163 -4.19 3.99 12.96
N GLY A 164 -3.73 4.07 11.71
CA GLY A 164 -2.38 3.64 11.32
C GLY A 164 -2.18 2.13 11.23
N VAL A 165 -3.21 1.31 11.49
CA VAL A 165 -3.14 -0.15 11.40
C VAL A 165 -3.58 -0.62 10.02
N LYS A 166 -2.79 -1.51 9.41
CA LYS A 166 -3.11 -2.09 8.10
C LYS A 166 -4.02 -3.31 8.25
N THR A 167 -5.28 -3.08 8.64
CA THR A 167 -6.26 -4.14 8.90
C THR A 167 -6.77 -4.80 7.62
N LEU A 168 -7.38 -6.00 7.73
CA LEU A 168 -8.11 -6.65 6.62
C LEU A 168 -9.47 -6.00 6.32
N SER A 169 -9.97 -5.11 7.18
CA SER A 169 -11.27 -4.43 7.04
C SER A 169 -11.26 -3.35 5.94
N TYR A 170 -10.92 -3.74 4.72
CA TYR A 170 -10.72 -2.84 3.56
C TYR A 170 -11.99 -2.50 2.79
N VAL A 171 -13.17 -2.86 3.30
CA VAL A 171 -14.44 -2.67 2.58
C VAL A 171 -14.73 -1.21 2.24
N VAL A 172 -14.40 -0.26 3.13
CA VAL A 172 -14.57 1.17 2.88
C VAL A 172 -13.61 1.66 1.79
N ASN A 173 -12.36 1.22 1.83
CA ASN A 173 -11.34 1.55 0.82
C ASN A 173 -11.76 1.05 -0.57
N THR A 174 -12.23 -0.21 -0.67
CA THR A 174 -12.70 -0.77 -1.94
C THR A 174 -14.02 -0.13 -2.42
N ALA A 175 -14.89 0.29 -1.49
CA ALA A 175 -16.11 1.04 -1.83
C ALA A 175 -15.75 2.42 -2.41
N ALA A 176 -14.78 3.12 -1.82
CA ALA A 176 -14.28 4.40 -2.33
C ALA A 176 -13.68 4.26 -3.74
N THR A 177 -12.88 3.22 -3.99
CA THR A 177 -12.35 2.96 -5.33
C THR A 177 -13.47 2.70 -6.36
N ARG A 178 -14.54 1.97 -5.97
CA ARG A 178 -15.71 1.80 -6.86
C ARG A 178 -16.43 3.12 -7.11
N GLU A 179 -16.50 4.00 -6.11
CA GLU A 179 -17.11 5.33 -6.26
C GLU A 179 -16.29 6.22 -7.21
N ALA A 180 -14.95 6.23 -7.09
CA ALA A 180 -14.09 6.94 -8.04
C ALA A 180 -14.38 6.52 -9.49
N ARG A 181 -14.45 5.22 -9.75
CA ARG A 181 -14.78 4.69 -11.09
C ARG A 181 -16.15 5.14 -11.58
N ARG A 182 -17.19 5.20 -10.70
CA ARG A 182 -18.51 5.75 -11.06
C ARG A 182 -18.44 7.22 -11.42
N ARG A 183 -17.51 7.97 -10.84
CA ARG A 183 -17.25 9.39 -11.17
C ARG A 183 -16.28 9.58 -12.35
N GLY A 184 -15.83 8.50 -12.98
CA GLY A 184 -14.89 8.55 -14.12
C GLY A 184 -13.44 8.84 -13.72
N ALA A 185 -13.06 8.55 -12.46
CA ALA A 185 -11.71 8.69 -11.96
C ALA A 185 -11.08 7.32 -11.65
N ASP A 186 -9.75 7.30 -11.61
CA ASP A 186 -8.96 6.09 -11.39
C ASP A 186 -8.78 5.79 -9.89
N ASP A 187 -8.65 6.83 -9.05
CA ASP A 187 -8.35 6.68 -7.62
C ASP A 187 -9.00 7.79 -6.77
N VAL A 188 -8.77 7.75 -5.47
CA VAL A 188 -9.34 8.63 -4.44
C VAL A 188 -8.25 9.27 -3.62
N ILE A 189 -8.45 10.53 -3.24
CA ILE A 189 -7.79 11.17 -2.10
C ILE A 189 -8.85 11.35 -1.02
N PHE A 190 -8.66 10.69 0.12
CA PHE A 190 -9.53 10.91 1.27
C PHE A 190 -9.29 12.27 1.89
N THR A 191 -10.36 12.85 2.44
CA THR A 191 -10.31 14.14 3.14
C THR A 191 -10.99 14.03 4.49
N THR A 192 -10.58 14.87 5.43
CA THR A 192 -11.22 15.03 6.72
C THR A 192 -12.43 15.96 6.65
N THR A 193 -13.27 15.96 7.70
CA THR A 193 -14.42 16.86 7.79
C THR A 193 -14.03 18.30 8.09
N ASP A 194 -12.83 18.53 8.63
CA ASP A 194 -12.25 19.84 8.93
C ASP A 194 -11.32 20.35 7.82
N GLY A 195 -11.31 19.71 6.63
CA GLY A 195 -10.77 20.28 5.41
C GLY A 195 -9.32 19.94 5.08
N TYR A 196 -8.77 18.83 5.61
CA TYR A 196 -7.42 18.38 5.29
C TYR A 196 -7.43 17.12 4.41
N ALA A 197 -6.40 16.98 3.60
CA ALA A 197 -6.14 15.77 2.83
C ALA A 197 -5.53 14.67 3.72
N LEU A 198 -5.93 13.45 3.49
CA LEU A 198 -5.41 12.26 4.15
C LEU A 198 -4.51 11.46 3.19
N ASP A 199 -4.89 10.24 2.91
CA ASP A 199 -4.22 9.31 2.01
C ASP A 199 -5.20 8.81 0.93
N GLY A 200 -4.78 7.88 0.09
CA GLY A 200 -5.67 7.16 -0.81
C GLY A 200 -6.09 5.81 -0.22
N PRO A 201 -7.06 5.11 -0.83
CA PRO A 201 -7.53 3.80 -0.37
C PRO A 201 -6.43 2.74 -0.20
N THR A 202 -5.35 2.83 -1.00
CA THR A 202 -4.21 1.89 -0.98
C THR A 202 -2.86 2.58 -1.12
N SER A 203 -2.80 3.90 -0.91
CA SER A 203 -1.63 4.73 -1.23
C SER A 203 -1.47 5.85 -0.22
N GLY A 204 -0.23 6.19 0.13
CA GLY A 204 0.07 7.46 0.82
C GLY A 204 -0.03 8.65 -0.15
N LEU A 205 -0.20 9.84 0.40
CA LEU A 205 -0.23 11.11 -0.32
C LEU A 205 1.17 11.75 -0.30
N LEU A 206 1.59 12.30 -1.42
CA LEU A 206 2.81 13.12 -1.52
C LEU A 206 2.53 14.34 -2.39
N LEU A 207 2.95 15.51 -1.93
CA LEU A 207 2.88 16.76 -2.67
C LEU A 207 4.27 17.36 -2.87
N ALA A 208 4.44 18.12 -3.96
CA ALA A 208 5.52 19.10 -4.09
C ALA A 208 4.90 20.49 -4.04
N THR A 209 5.39 21.33 -3.12
CA THR A 209 4.94 22.71 -2.96
C THR A 209 6.05 23.54 -2.32
N ASP A 210 6.23 24.79 -2.79
CA ASP A 210 7.23 25.73 -2.25
C ASP A 210 8.65 25.14 -2.17
N GLY A 211 9.03 24.35 -3.17
CA GLY A 211 10.34 23.69 -3.23
C GLY A 211 10.56 22.56 -2.22
N ALA A 212 9.51 22.09 -1.56
CA ALA A 212 9.55 20.99 -0.60
C ALA A 212 8.68 19.81 -1.05
N LEU A 213 9.01 18.61 -0.55
CA LEU A 213 8.12 17.44 -0.59
C LEU A 213 7.38 17.32 0.74
N VAL A 214 6.06 17.18 0.67
CA VAL A 214 5.15 17.21 1.82
C VAL A 214 4.27 15.98 1.83
N SER A 215 4.02 15.42 3.00
CA SER A 215 3.03 14.35 3.20
C SER A 215 2.21 14.60 4.46
N THR A 216 1.01 14.04 4.51
CA THR A 216 0.15 14.09 5.70
C THR A 216 0.80 13.33 6.86
N PRO A 217 0.78 13.86 8.11
CA PRO A 217 1.31 13.16 9.27
C PRO A 217 0.42 11.99 9.69
N THR A 218 1.02 10.97 10.29
CA THR A 218 0.34 9.86 10.94
C THR A 218 -0.23 10.24 12.33
N GLY A 219 -0.62 9.29 13.13
CA GLY A 219 -1.12 9.52 14.48
C GLY A 219 -2.57 9.97 14.48
N GLY A 220 -2.86 11.22 14.91
CA GLY A 220 -4.22 11.76 15.02
C GLY A 220 -5.07 11.63 13.76
N THR A 221 -4.45 11.67 12.59
CA THR A 221 -5.13 11.54 11.29
C THR A 221 -5.61 10.10 10.99
N GLY A 222 -5.05 9.10 11.67
CA GLY A 222 -5.36 7.69 11.46
C GLY A 222 -4.87 7.09 10.15
N ILE A 223 -4.11 7.84 9.32
CA ILE A 223 -3.55 7.26 8.09
C ILE A 223 -2.43 6.26 8.40
N LEU A 224 -2.23 5.33 7.48
CA LEU A 224 -1.13 4.39 7.55
C LEU A 224 0.20 5.08 7.23
N GLU A 225 1.24 4.78 7.99
CA GLU A 225 2.60 5.14 7.61
C GLU A 225 3.00 4.46 6.29
N SER A 226 3.31 5.27 5.29
CA SER A 226 3.73 4.77 3.98
C SER A 226 5.25 4.60 3.93
N LEU A 227 5.74 3.36 3.89
CA LEU A 227 7.17 3.07 3.78
C LEU A 227 7.78 3.71 2.52
N THR A 228 7.07 3.69 1.40
CA THR A 228 7.55 4.28 0.15
C THR A 228 7.59 5.81 0.21
N VAL A 229 6.60 6.46 0.85
CA VAL A 229 6.66 7.92 1.07
C VAL A 229 7.84 8.27 1.98
N ALA A 230 8.03 7.52 3.07
CA ALA A 230 9.17 7.73 3.97
C ALA A 230 10.51 7.60 3.24
N ALA A 231 10.68 6.58 2.39
CA ALA A 231 11.87 6.40 1.57
C ALA A 231 12.09 7.56 0.58
N ILE A 232 11.03 8.04 -0.08
CA ILE A 232 11.10 9.22 -0.98
C ILE A 232 11.56 10.46 -0.21
N LEU A 233 10.95 10.73 0.96
CA LEU A 233 11.29 11.91 1.75
C LEU A 233 12.72 11.85 2.29
N GLU A 234 13.22 10.67 2.65
CA GLU A 234 14.60 10.48 3.10
C GLU A 234 15.60 10.66 1.95
N ALA A 235 15.33 10.08 0.78
CA ALA A 235 16.16 10.28 -0.40
C ALA A 235 16.20 11.75 -0.85
N ALA A 236 15.06 12.43 -0.83
CA ALA A 236 14.94 13.86 -1.13
C ALA A 236 15.74 14.73 -0.16
N ARG A 237 15.68 14.41 1.15
CA ARG A 237 16.46 15.10 2.19
C ARG A 237 17.97 14.92 1.97
N THR A 238 18.39 13.73 1.57
CA THR A 238 19.79 13.44 1.23
C THR A 238 20.26 14.27 0.02
N ASP A 239 19.39 14.53 -0.94
CA ASP A 239 19.65 15.40 -2.09
C ASP A 239 19.47 16.90 -1.76
N GLY A 240 19.24 17.27 -0.49
CA GLY A 240 19.09 18.68 -0.04
C GLY A 240 17.71 19.28 -0.32
N VAL A 241 16.71 18.49 -0.69
CA VAL A 241 15.32 18.93 -0.85
C VAL A 241 14.64 18.99 0.51
N ALA A 242 13.95 20.09 0.82
CA ALA A 242 13.17 20.22 2.05
C ALA A 242 12.02 19.18 2.08
N THR A 243 11.80 18.59 3.26
CA THR A 243 10.73 17.60 3.44
C THR A 243 9.94 17.88 4.70
N ARG A 244 8.61 17.72 4.67
CA ARG A 244 7.72 17.98 5.81
C ARG A 244 6.62 16.95 5.93
N TYR A 245 6.22 16.68 7.17
CA TYR A 245 4.95 16.07 7.50
C TYR A 245 4.07 17.14 8.14
N GLU A 246 2.98 17.52 7.48
CA GLU A 246 2.05 18.55 7.97
C GLU A 246 0.63 18.27 7.46
N LEU A 247 -0.37 18.79 8.17
CA LEU A 247 -1.75 18.75 7.70
C LEU A 247 -1.88 19.59 6.43
N VAL A 248 -2.26 18.95 5.32
CA VAL A 248 -2.37 19.57 4.00
C VAL A 248 -3.80 20.03 3.79
N PRO A 249 -4.10 21.33 3.72
CA PRO A 249 -5.43 21.80 3.34
C PRO A 249 -5.83 21.25 1.97
N VAL A 250 -7.10 20.85 1.82
CA VAL A 250 -7.59 20.31 0.53
C VAL A 250 -7.41 21.30 -0.62
N THR A 251 -7.46 22.60 -0.33
CA THR A 251 -7.21 23.67 -1.32
C THR A 251 -5.82 23.62 -1.93
N ASP A 252 -4.83 23.19 -1.17
CA ASP A 252 -3.42 23.17 -1.58
C ASP A 252 -3.14 22.05 -2.59
N LEU A 253 -3.97 21.00 -2.62
CA LEU A 253 -3.89 19.95 -3.63
C LEU A 253 -4.04 20.50 -5.06
N TYR A 254 -4.80 21.59 -5.24
CA TYR A 254 -5.09 22.17 -6.56
C TYR A 254 -4.02 23.17 -7.03
N THR A 255 -3.11 23.57 -6.15
CA THR A 255 -2.06 24.57 -6.44
C THR A 255 -0.66 23.98 -6.34
N ALA A 256 -0.52 22.75 -5.87
CA ALA A 256 0.74 22.03 -5.77
C ALA A 256 1.48 21.97 -7.13
N ASP A 257 2.81 21.97 -7.09
CA ASP A 257 3.66 21.79 -8.28
C ASP A 257 3.66 20.34 -8.78
N GLY A 258 3.26 19.40 -7.92
CA GLY A 258 3.04 18.00 -8.24
C GLY A 258 2.28 17.30 -7.11
N LEU A 259 1.46 16.32 -7.45
CA LEU A 259 0.64 15.55 -6.52
C LEU A 259 0.72 14.07 -6.90
N TRP A 260 1.04 13.21 -5.94
CA TRP A 260 1.18 11.76 -6.17
C TRP A 260 0.40 10.94 -5.15
N LEU A 261 -0.12 9.80 -5.62
CA LEU A 261 -0.51 8.67 -4.79
C LEU A 261 0.59 7.61 -4.85
N VAL A 262 1.12 7.22 -3.69
CA VAL A 262 2.35 6.42 -3.57
C VAL A 262 2.07 5.10 -2.86
N SER A 263 2.51 3.98 -3.42
CA SER A 263 2.44 2.67 -2.76
C SER A 263 3.63 1.78 -3.12
N SER A 264 4.00 0.84 -2.25
CA SER A 264 5.14 -0.07 -2.47
C SER A 264 4.97 -0.94 -3.72
N GLY A 265 3.73 -1.30 -4.07
CA GLY A 265 3.47 -2.12 -5.26
C GLY A 265 3.57 -1.36 -6.57
N ARG A 266 3.15 -0.11 -6.67
CA ARG A 266 3.08 0.64 -7.95
C ARG A 266 3.99 1.87 -8.02
N GLY A 267 4.69 2.19 -6.93
CA GLY A 267 5.50 3.40 -6.84
C GLY A 267 4.67 4.68 -6.75
N PRO A 268 5.29 5.83 -7.01
CA PRO A 268 4.60 7.11 -7.11
C PRO A 268 3.85 7.21 -8.45
N VAL A 269 2.58 7.58 -8.39
CA VAL A 269 1.72 7.80 -9.55
C VAL A 269 1.24 9.25 -9.52
N LEU A 270 1.55 10.01 -10.58
CA LEU A 270 1.24 11.43 -10.67
C LEU A 270 -0.26 11.64 -10.91
N VAL A 271 -0.91 12.45 -10.09
CA VAL A 271 -2.30 12.86 -10.28
C VAL A 271 -2.33 14.04 -11.24
N THR A 272 -2.92 13.86 -12.41
CA THR A 272 -3.01 14.90 -13.45
C THR A 272 -4.34 15.67 -13.43
N THR A 273 -5.35 15.05 -12.83
CA THR A 273 -6.70 15.65 -12.70
C THR A 273 -7.27 15.30 -11.33
N LEU A 274 -7.77 16.29 -10.62
CA LEU A 274 -8.45 16.12 -9.32
C LEU A 274 -9.82 16.78 -9.39
N ASP A 275 -10.89 16.02 -9.09
CA ASP A 275 -12.29 16.46 -9.16
C ASP A 275 -12.65 17.17 -10.50
N GLY A 276 -12.13 16.61 -11.61
CA GLY A 276 -12.34 17.16 -12.95
C GLY A 276 -11.50 18.39 -13.30
N ARG A 277 -10.66 18.90 -12.39
CA ARG A 277 -9.71 20.01 -12.65
C ARG A 277 -8.35 19.49 -12.99
N ALA A 278 -7.77 19.96 -14.10
CA ALA A 278 -6.38 19.69 -14.46
C ALA A 278 -5.44 20.30 -13.40
N LEU A 279 -4.45 19.52 -12.98
CA LEU A 279 -3.40 19.93 -12.05
C LEU A 279 -2.11 20.29 -12.81
N ARG A 280 -1.20 20.99 -12.14
CA ARG A 280 0.17 21.16 -12.64
C ARG A 280 0.87 19.82 -12.73
N THR A 281 1.65 19.63 -13.78
CA THR A 281 2.45 18.44 -13.98
C THR A 281 3.84 18.83 -14.46
N ASP A 282 4.85 18.37 -13.73
CA ASP A 282 6.26 18.51 -14.10
C ASP A 282 6.85 17.11 -14.28
N GLN A 283 7.20 16.78 -15.54
CA GLN A 283 7.73 15.47 -15.88
C GLN A 283 9.13 15.23 -15.28
N GLN A 284 9.94 16.27 -15.15
CA GLN A 284 11.27 16.16 -14.55
C GLN A 284 11.18 15.90 -13.06
N LEU A 285 10.28 16.62 -12.37
CA LEU A 285 10.00 16.40 -10.96
C LEU A 285 9.41 15.01 -10.73
N ALA A 286 8.49 14.56 -11.59
CA ALA A 286 7.90 13.22 -11.50
C ALA A 286 8.96 12.11 -11.69
N ALA A 287 9.90 12.26 -12.62
CA ALA A 287 11.01 11.34 -12.79
C ALA A 287 11.95 11.34 -11.55
N THR A 288 12.17 12.51 -10.95
CA THR A 288 12.97 12.65 -9.72
C THR A 288 12.30 11.91 -8.56
N VAL A 289 10.99 12.09 -8.36
CA VAL A 289 10.22 11.39 -7.32
C VAL A 289 10.20 9.87 -7.55
N ALA A 290 10.10 9.42 -8.81
CA ALA A 290 10.19 7.99 -9.15
C ALA A 290 11.57 7.42 -8.78
N ARG A 291 12.65 8.12 -9.11
CA ARG A 291 14.04 7.74 -8.72
C ARG A 291 14.20 7.65 -7.19
N TYR A 292 13.65 8.59 -6.43
CA TYR A 292 13.67 8.54 -4.96
C TYR A 292 12.92 7.31 -4.40
N ALA A 293 11.91 6.86 -5.11
CA ALA A 293 11.14 5.66 -4.75
C ALA A 293 11.79 4.34 -5.22
N GLY A 294 12.91 4.38 -5.93
CA GLY A 294 13.55 3.18 -6.51
C GLY A 294 12.77 2.56 -7.68
N PHE A 295 12.11 3.40 -8.51
CA PHE A 295 11.33 3.01 -9.69
C PHE A 295 11.89 3.63 -10.98
#